data_3edfe4c1291e885c39e67f6988c96e2e
#
_entry.id   3edfe4c1291e885c39e67f6988c96e2e
#
_cell.length_a   1.000
_cell.length_b   1.000
_cell.length_c   1.000
_cell.angle_alpha   90.00
_cell.angle_beta   90.00
_cell.angle_gamma   90.00
#
_symmetry.space_group_name_H-M   'P 1'
#
loop_
_entity.id
_entity.type
_entity.pdbx_description
1 polymer ?
#
loop_
_entity_poly.entity_id
_entity_poly.type
_entity_poly.pdbx_seq_one_letter_code
_entity_poly.pdbx_strand_id
1 'polypeptide(L)'
;MMMEVFTDSSMPFYKFGDIFFLNKIDTEHFIPFITERFSSTGKSITEEACRKIVKLADNHPYYVQQLSQLSWLRTSGQCDVETVVKAHLSLVEQLSLLFSNLMETLTFQQTCYLHALIAGEKSITSAETMYRYHISSATAASRSLKALIKKDILDSKSGEISFQDPIFEYWLRHDYYQL
;
A
#
# COMPACT_ATOMS: atom_id res chain seq x y z
N MET A 1 -9.31 -5.68 -12.46
CA MET A 1 -9.51 -7.13 -12.83
C MET A 1 -10.70 -7.76 -12.12
N MET A 2 -10.82 -7.75 -10.78
CA MET A 2 -11.99 -8.37 -10.13
C MET A 2 -13.33 -7.66 -10.44
N MET A 3 -13.34 -6.34 -10.52
CA MET A 3 -14.52 -5.56 -10.93
C MET A 3 -15.00 -5.85 -12.36
N GLU A 4 -14.08 -6.02 -13.31
CA GLU A 4 -14.42 -6.30 -14.72
C GLU A 4 -15.25 -7.57 -14.86
N VAL A 5 -14.99 -8.60 -14.03
CA VAL A 5 -15.72 -9.87 -14.05
C VAL A 5 -17.23 -9.70 -13.79
N PHE A 6 -17.61 -8.67 -13.02
CA PHE A 6 -19.01 -8.37 -12.68
C PHE A 6 -19.60 -7.19 -13.47
N THR A 7 -18.76 -6.33 -14.06
CA THR A 7 -19.22 -5.10 -14.76
C THR A 7 -19.14 -5.18 -16.27
N ASP A 8 -18.29 -6.05 -16.82
CA ASP A 8 -18.17 -6.22 -18.27
C ASP A 8 -19.23 -7.19 -18.79
N SER A 9 -20.02 -6.75 -19.77
CA SER A 9 -21.13 -7.52 -20.37
C SER A 9 -20.67 -8.80 -21.08
N SER A 10 -19.37 -8.92 -21.40
CA SER A 10 -18.77 -10.12 -22.01
C SER A 10 -18.35 -11.19 -20.99
N MET A 11 -18.41 -10.87 -19.68
CA MET A 11 -17.95 -11.76 -18.62
C MET A 11 -19.09 -12.62 -18.05
N PRO A 12 -18.77 -13.87 -17.59
CA PRO A 12 -19.79 -14.83 -17.14
C PRO A 12 -20.61 -14.38 -15.94
N PHE A 13 -20.07 -13.48 -15.10
CA PHE A 13 -20.71 -12.99 -13.89
C PHE A 13 -21.27 -11.56 -14.04
N TYR A 14 -21.45 -11.08 -15.27
CA TYR A 14 -22.08 -9.80 -15.51
C TYR A 14 -23.45 -9.70 -14.85
N LYS A 15 -23.65 -8.70 -13.99
CA LYS A 15 -24.88 -8.48 -13.19
C LYS A 15 -25.29 -9.64 -12.28
N PHE A 16 -24.38 -10.53 -11.92
CA PHE A 16 -24.70 -11.68 -11.06
C PHE A 16 -24.88 -11.29 -9.57
N GLY A 17 -24.73 -10.04 -9.20
CA GLY A 17 -24.92 -9.57 -7.82
C GLY A 17 -24.74 -8.07 -7.72
N ASP A 18 -25.02 -7.54 -6.54
CA ASP A 18 -24.81 -6.13 -6.22
C ASP A 18 -23.33 -5.87 -5.90
N ILE A 19 -22.79 -4.79 -6.44
CA ILE A 19 -21.42 -4.36 -6.18
C ILE A 19 -21.46 -3.33 -5.05
N PHE A 20 -20.88 -3.69 -3.90
CA PHE A 20 -20.70 -2.78 -2.79
C PHE A 20 -19.26 -2.25 -2.76
N PHE A 21 -19.12 -0.93 -2.82
CA PHE A 21 -17.82 -0.28 -2.62
C PHE A 21 -17.60 -0.09 -1.13
N LEU A 22 -16.64 -0.82 -0.57
CA LEU A 22 -16.21 -0.62 0.80
C LEU A 22 -15.14 0.48 0.84
N ASN A 23 -15.37 1.48 1.68
CA ASN A 23 -14.35 2.47 2.00
C ASN A 23 -13.30 1.88 2.95
N LYS A 24 -12.12 2.52 3.02
CA LYS A 24 -11.15 2.21 4.08
C LYS A 24 -11.81 2.37 5.44
N ILE A 25 -11.47 1.50 6.38
CA ILE A 25 -11.94 1.58 7.77
C ILE A 25 -11.25 2.77 8.45
N ASP A 26 -12.02 3.60 9.13
CA ASP A 26 -11.46 4.74 9.85
C ASP A 26 -10.57 4.29 11.02
N THR A 27 -9.52 5.06 11.30
CA THR A 27 -8.55 4.79 12.37
C THR A 27 -9.24 4.56 13.72
N GLU A 28 -10.27 5.34 14.02
CA GLU A 28 -11.00 5.27 15.30
C GLU A 28 -11.73 3.94 15.52
N HIS A 29 -12.02 3.19 14.46
CA HIS A 29 -12.59 1.84 14.56
C HIS A 29 -11.52 0.77 14.80
N PHE A 30 -10.30 0.98 14.30
CA PHE A 30 -9.20 0.05 14.52
C PHE A 30 -8.65 0.08 15.95
N ILE A 31 -8.61 1.26 16.58
CA ILE A 31 -8.01 1.42 17.93
C ILE A 31 -8.66 0.49 18.95
N PRO A 32 -10.00 0.50 19.18
CA PRO A 32 -10.64 -0.39 20.14
C PRO A 32 -10.47 -1.86 19.76
N PHE A 33 -10.54 -2.19 18.48
CA PHE A 33 -10.34 -3.55 18.00
C PHE A 33 -8.93 -4.09 18.34
N ILE A 34 -7.88 -3.32 18.06
CA ILE A 34 -6.50 -3.72 18.36
C ILE A 34 -6.31 -3.85 19.89
N THR A 35 -6.78 -2.86 20.64
CA THR A 35 -6.67 -2.83 22.11
C THR A 35 -7.35 -4.05 22.75
N GLU A 36 -8.55 -4.40 22.30
CA GLU A 36 -9.27 -5.59 22.77
C GLU A 36 -8.49 -6.87 22.50
N ARG A 37 -7.91 -7.02 21.30
CA ARG A 37 -7.12 -8.20 20.95
C ARG A 37 -5.86 -8.37 21.79
N PHE A 38 -5.18 -7.27 22.13
CA PHE A 38 -4.04 -7.30 23.04
C PHE A 38 -4.49 -7.70 24.46
N SER A 39 -5.53 -7.04 25.00
CA SER A 39 -6.00 -7.26 26.36
C SER A 39 -6.56 -8.67 26.59
N SER A 40 -7.24 -9.24 25.59
CA SER A 40 -7.76 -10.62 25.66
C SER A 40 -6.69 -11.70 25.84
N THR A 41 -5.43 -11.36 25.62
CA THR A 41 -4.27 -12.25 25.77
C THR A 41 -3.34 -11.86 26.92
N GLY A 42 -3.79 -10.96 27.82
CA GLY A 42 -3.01 -10.49 28.96
C GLY A 42 -1.89 -9.51 28.63
N LYS A 43 -1.87 -8.95 27.42
CA LYS A 43 -0.95 -7.89 26.99
C LYS A 43 -1.69 -6.56 26.87
N SER A 44 -0.95 -5.46 26.80
CA SER A 44 -1.51 -4.14 26.52
C SER A 44 -0.79 -3.47 25.36
N ILE A 45 -1.42 -2.46 24.81
CA ILE A 45 -0.86 -1.61 23.77
C ILE A 45 -1.24 -0.16 24.03
N THR A 46 -0.31 0.78 23.83
CA THR A 46 -0.61 2.21 23.98
C THR A 46 -1.45 2.70 22.80
N GLU A 47 -2.28 3.73 23.02
CA GLU A 47 -3.07 4.33 21.94
C GLU A 47 -2.17 4.87 20.81
N GLU A 48 -1.04 5.47 21.17
CA GLU A 48 -0.06 5.95 20.18
C GLU A 48 0.49 4.81 19.31
N ALA A 49 0.75 3.64 19.89
CA ALA A 49 1.18 2.46 19.15
C ALA A 49 0.07 1.93 18.24
N CYS A 50 -1.19 1.92 18.67
CA CYS A 50 -2.34 1.59 17.81
C CYS A 50 -2.42 2.54 16.62
N ARG A 51 -2.38 3.84 16.86
CA ARG A 51 -2.38 4.87 15.78
C ARG A 51 -1.19 4.72 14.84
N LYS A 52 -0.02 4.36 15.37
CA LYS A 52 1.17 4.08 14.56
C LYS A 52 0.99 2.87 13.65
N ILE A 53 0.40 1.77 14.15
CA ILE A 53 0.06 0.59 13.33
C ILE A 53 -0.83 1.00 12.16
N VAL A 54 -1.94 1.69 12.45
CA VAL A 54 -2.93 2.06 11.43
C VAL A 54 -2.32 3.01 10.39
N LYS A 55 -1.50 3.97 10.83
CA LYS A 55 -0.79 4.90 9.95
C LYS A 55 0.20 4.20 9.03
N LEU A 56 1.02 3.26 9.55
CA LEU A 56 2.01 2.52 8.75
C LEU A 56 1.34 1.56 7.76
N ALA A 57 0.16 1.07 8.10
CA ALA A 57 -0.66 0.20 7.24
C ALA A 57 -1.61 0.99 6.31
N ASP A 58 -1.58 2.32 6.32
CA ASP A 58 -2.48 3.20 5.55
C ASP A 58 -3.95 2.77 5.61
N ASN A 59 -4.44 2.44 6.81
CA ASN A 59 -5.80 1.93 7.04
C ASN A 59 -6.15 0.65 6.24
N HIS A 60 -5.16 -0.07 5.70
CA HIS A 60 -5.39 -1.31 4.96
C HIS A 60 -5.64 -2.47 5.95
N PRO A 61 -6.83 -3.09 6.01
CA PRO A 61 -7.21 -4.03 7.07
C PRO A 61 -6.26 -5.21 7.21
N TYR A 62 -5.80 -5.77 6.10
CA TYR A 62 -4.84 -6.89 6.10
C TYR A 62 -3.53 -6.49 6.80
N TYR A 63 -2.95 -5.33 6.44
CA TYR A 63 -1.69 -4.89 7.04
C TYR A 63 -1.85 -4.40 8.47
N VAL A 64 -3.01 -3.82 8.82
CA VAL A 64 -3.31 -3.49 10.22
C VAL A 64 -3.31 -4.77 11.08
N GLN A 65 -3.94 -5.85 10.63
CA GLN A 65 -3.94 -7.12 11.34
C GLN A 65 -2.55 -7.73 11.42
N GLN A 66 -1.84 -7.81 10.30
CA GLN A 66 -0.50 -8.41 10.23
C GLN A 66 0.50 -7.66 11.11
N LEU A 67 0.52 -6.34 11.04
CA LEU A 67 1.42 -5.50 11.85
C LEU A 67 1.05 -5.56 13.33
N SER A 68 -0.25 -5.62 13.68
CA SER A 68 -0.71 -5.83 15.05
C SER A 68 -0.23 -7.17 15.60
N GLN A 69 -0.34 -8.25 14.82
CA GLN A 69 0.14 -9.57 15.21
C GLN A 69 1.67 -9.60 15.42
N LEU A 70 2.44 -9.02 14.49
CA LEU A 70 3.88 -8.95 14.60
C LEU A 70 4.33 -8.10 15.80
N SER A 71 3.62 -7.03 16.10
CA SER A 71 3.85 -6.20 17.28
C SER A 71 3.51 -6.98 18.56
N TRP A 72 2.39 -7.69 18.58
CA TRP A 72 1.97 -8.53 19.69
C TRP A 72 2.99 -9.65 19.99
N LEU A 73 3.52 -10.32 18.98
CA LEU A 73 4.55 -11.35 19.12
C LEU A 73 5.83 -10.81 19.78
N ARG A 74 6.17 -9.55 19.54
CA ARG A 74 7.36 -8.87 20.09
C ARG A 74 7.15 -8.27 21.48
N THR A 75 5.91 -8.25 21.95
CA THR A 75 5.53 -7.64 23.22
C THR A 75 5.49 -8.68 24.33
N SER A 76 6.16 -8.43 25.48
CA SER A 76 6.04 -9.25 26.69
C SER A 76 4.97 -8.75 27.65
N GLY A 77 4.72 -7.44 27.73
CA GLY A 77 3.72 -6.82 28.59
C GLY A 77 2.95 -5.71 27.87
N GLN A 78 3.57 -4.55 27.70
CA GLN A 78 2.98 -3.41 27.01
C GLN A 78 3.70 -3.12 25.68
N CYS A 79 2.93 -3.01 24.61
CA CYS A 79 3.41 -2.62 23.28
C CYS A 79 3.47 -1.10 23.17
N ASP A 80 4.62 -0.59 22.77
CA ASP A 80 4.88 0.82 22.51
C ASP A 80 5.15 1.08 21.02
N VAL A 81 5.36 2.34 20.66
CA VAL A 81 5.64 2.77 19.29
C VAL A 81 6.93 2.16 18.75
N GLU A 82 7.96 2.00 19.59
CA GLU A 82 9.24 1.43 19.16
C GLU A 82 9.09 -0.03 18.74
N THR A 83 8.33 -0.80 19.51
CA THR A 83 7.98 -2.20 19.18
C THR A 83 7.24 -2.29 17.83
N VAL A 84 6.30 -1.39 17.58
CA VAL A 84 5.57 -1.31 16.30
C VAL A 84 6.52 -0.99 15.13
N VAL A 85 7.42 -0.03 15.30
CA VAL A 85 8.38 0.34 14.25
C VAL A 85 9.31 -0.85 13.94
N LYS A 86 9.82 -1.55 14.94
CA LYS A 86 10.63 -2.76 14.74
C LYS A 86 9.84 -3.87 14.02
N ALA A 87 8.58 -4.04 14.37
CA ALA A 87 7.70 -5.01 13.69
C ALA A 87 7.49 -4.63 12.22
N HIS A 88 7.27 -3.35 11.93
CA HIS A 88 7.09 -2.85 10.57
C HIS A 88 8.35 -3.06 9.72
N LEU A 89 9.53 -2.68 10.22
CA LEU A 89 10.79 -2.88 9.49
C LEU A 89 11.05 -4.36 9.19
N SER A 90 10.76 -5.26 10.13
CA SER A 90 10.85 -6.70 9.87
C SER A 90 9.84 -7.18 8.83
N LEU A 91 8.65 -6.60 8.77
CA LEU A 91 7.66 -6.92 7.73
C LEU A 91 8.14 -6.48 6.35
N VAL A 92 8.70 -5.26 6.25
CA VAL A 92 9.31 -4.75 5.02
C VAL A 92 10.43 -5.67 4.55
N GLU A 93 11.33 -6.05 5.45
CA GLU A 93 12.44 -6.98 5.14
C GLU A 93 11.95 -8.34 4.64
N GLN A 94 10.94 -8.92 5.31
CA GLN A 94 10.34 -10.21 4.89
C GLN A 94 9.73 -10.16 3.48
N LEU A 95 9.18 -9.02 3.09
CA LEU A 95 8.53 -8.83 1.79
C LEU A 95 9.50 -8.31 0.70
N SER A 96 10.71 -7.89 1.06
CA SER A 96 11.66 -7.25 0.15
C SER A 96 11.99 -8.09 -1.10
N LEU A 97 12.16 -9.40 -0.95
CA LEU A 97 12.41 -10.29 -2.09
C LEU A 97 11.21 -10.36 -3.04
N LEU A 98 9.99 -10.41 -2.49
CA LEU A 98 8.76 -10.38 -3.28
C LEU A 98 8.65 -9.06 -4.06
N PHE A 99 8.95 -7.94 -3.42
CA PHE A 99 8.92 -6.62 -4.04
C PHE A 99 10.01 -6.45 -5.11
N SER A 100 11.22 -6.98 -4.87
CA SER A 100 12.28 -7.00 -5.88
C SER A 100 11.85 -7.79 -7.13
N ASN A 101 11.30 -8.98 -6.94
CA ASN A 101 10.77 -9.79 -8.04
C ASN A 101 9.64 -9.07 -8.79
N LEU A 102 8.76 -8.35 -8.07
CA LEU A 102 7.72 -7.54 -8.70
C LEU A 102 8.34 -6.44 -9.59
N MET A 103 9.36 -5.72 -9.09
CA MET A 103 10.06 -4.68 -9.86
C MET A 103 10.71 -5.23 -11.13
N GLU A 104 11.27 -6.44 -11.11
CA GLU A 104 11.82 -7.10 -12.30
C GLU A 104 10.80 -7.38 -13.40
N THR A 105 9.51 -7.51 -13.04
CA THR A 105 8.42 -7.69 -14.03
C THR A 105 7.99 -6.39 -14.71
N LEU A 106 8.51 -5.24 -14.27
CA LEU A 106 8.14 -3.94 -14.77
C LEU A 106 9.05 -3.50 -15.92
N THR A 107 8.46 -2.79 -16.88
CA THR A 107 9.25 -2.15 -17.93
C THR A 107 9.98 -0.92 -17.40
N PHE A 108 11.07 -0.53 -18.05
CA PHE A 108 11.82 0.68 -17.69
C PHE A 108 10.92 1.93 -17.55
N GLN A 109 9.94 2.14 -18.46
CA GLN A 109 9.03 3.28 -18.37
C GLN A 109 8.05 3.18 -17.18
N GLN A 110 7.68 1.97 -16.74
CA GLN A 110 6.87 1.76 -15.54
C GLN A 110 7.69 2.05 -14.27
N THR A 111 8.95 1.65 -14.23
CA THR A 111 9.83 1.97 -13.08
C THR A 111 10.13 3.46 -13.01
N CYS A 112 10.37 4.15 -14.14
CA CYS A 112 10.50 5.61 -14.19
C CYS A 112 9.24 6.33 -13.67
N TYR A 113 8.05 5.83 -14.04
CA TYR A 113 6.79 6.38 -13.56
C TYR A 113 6.64 6.22 -12.04
N LEU A 114 6.93 5.03 -11.50
CA LEU A 114 6.91 4.77 -10.05
C LEU A 114 7.91 5.66 -9.31
N HIS A 115 9.10 5.87 -9.87
CA HIS A 115 10.11 6.76 -9.28
C HIS A 115 9.60 8.20 -9.16
N ALA A 116 9.03 8.75 -10.23
CA ALA A 116 8.45 10.09 -10.21
C ALA A 116 7.30 10.21 -9.18
N LEU A 117 6.43 9.19 -9.13
CA LEU A 117 5.30 9.17 -8.21
C LEU A 117 5.76 9.12 -6.75
N ILE A 118 6.69 8.22 -6.41
CA ILE A 118 7.18 8.04 -5.04
C ILE A 118 8.00 9.25 -4.56
N ALA A 119 8.65 9.97 -5.47
CA ALA A 119 9.33 11.23 -5.19
C ALA A 119 8.37 12.41 -4.94
N GLY A 120 7.05 12.19 -5.14
CA GLY A 120 6.02 13.18 -4.84
C GLY A 120 5.73 14.16 -5.99
N GLU A 121 6.11 13.83 -7.22
CA GLU A 121 5.84 14.67 -8.39
C GLU A 121 4.34 14.76 -8.66
N LYS A 122 3.80 15.97 -8.62
CA LYS A 122 2.35 16.22 -8.84
C LYS A 122 1.95 16.17 -10.31
N SER A 123 2.87 16.48 -11.22
CA SER A 123 2.60 16.51 -12.66
C SER A 123 3.62 15.66 -13.42
N ILE A 124 3.39 14.35 -13.43
CA ILE A 124 4.32 13.38 -14.07
C ILE A 124 4.43 13.62 -15.58
N THR A 125 3.44 14.24 -16.20
CA THR A 125 3.45 14.57 -17.65
C THR A 125 4.04 15.93 -17.98
N SER A 126 4.56 16.69 -17.01
CA SER A 126 5.29 17.94 -17.30
C SER A 126 6.63 17.64 -18.00
N ALA A 127 7.09 18.54 -18.88
CA ALA A 127 8.35 18.37 -19.59
C ALA A 127 9.54 18.22 -18.63
N GLU A 128 9.54 18.97 -17.53
CA GLU A 128 10.57 18.91 -16.51
C GLU A 128 10.62 17.57 -15.80
N THR A 129 9.47 17.07 -15.32
CA THR A 129 9.38 15.77 -14.61
C THR A 129 9.73 14.64 -15.56
N MET A 130 9.21 14.65 -16.78
CA MET A 130 9.54 13.63 -17.79
C MET A 130 11.04 13.56 -18.07
N TYR A 131 11.69 14.73 -18.20
CA TYR A 131 13.14 14.79 -18.39
C TYR A 131 13.91 14.25 -17.18
N ARG A 132 13.55 14.71 -15.96
CA ARG A 132 14.19 14.31 -14.70
C ARG A 132 14.13 12.81 -14.44
N TYR A 133 12.99 12.17 -14.73
CA TYR A 133 12.74 10.75 -14.46
C TYR A 133 12.82 9.86 -15.71
N HIS A 134 13.37 10.36 -16.82
CA HIS A 134 13.56 9.62 -18.07
C HIS A 134 12.27 9.00 -18.65
N ILE A 135 11.15 9.70 -18.48
CA ILE A 135 9.87 9.32 -19.07
C ILE A 135 9.84 9.84 -20.52
N SER A 136 9.71 8.96 -21.48
CA SER A 136 9.92 9.27 -22.90
C SER A 136 8.87 10.21 -23.51
N SER A 137 7.63 10.20 -22.99
CA SER A 137 6.53 11.05 -23.45
C SER A 137 5.34 11.01 -22.51
N ALA A 138 4.42 12.00 -22.62
CA ALA A 138 3.14 11.96 -21.91
C ALA A 138 2.28 10.72 -22.23
N THR A 139 2.37 10.23 -23.47
CA THR A 139 1.70 8.99 -23.86
C THR A 139 2.31 7.77 -23.16
N ALA A 140 3.64 7.72 -23.02
CA ALA A 140 4.32 6.66 -22.26
C ALA A 140 3.95 6.69 -20.78
N ALA A 141 3.88 7.89 -20.16
CA ALA A 141 3.42 8.06 -18.78
C ALA A 141 1.99 7.52 -18.58
N SER A 142 1.06 7.92 -19.45
CA SER A 142 -0.33 7.46 -19.38
C SER A 142 -0.47 5.95 -19.59
N ARG A 143 0.33 5.37 -20.49
CA ARG A 143 0.36 3.91 -20.72
C ARG A 143 0.94 3.18 -19.51
N SER A 144 1.99 3.71 -18.90
CA SER A 144 2.60 3.15 -17.69
C SER A 144 1.62 3.16 -16.52
N LEU A 145 0.92 4.27 -16.27
CA LEU A 145 -0.13 4.36 -15.25
C LEU A 145 -1.20 3.28 -15.44
N LYS A 146 -1.78 3.20 -16.65
CA LYS A 146 -2.81 2.19 -16.95
C LYS A 146 -2.31 0.75 -16.72
N ALA A 147 -1.07 0.46 -17.09
CA ALA A 147 -0.47 -0.86 -16.89
C ALA A 147 -0.21 -1.15 -15.40
N LEU A 148 0.23 -0.16 -14.61
CA LEU A 148 0.44 -0.30 -13.17
C LEU A 148 -0.88 -0.49 -12.40
N ILE A 149 -1.95 0.19 -12.83
CA ILE A 149 -3.31 -0.04 -12.29
C ILE A 149 -3.79 -1.46 -12.66
N LYS A 150 -3.60 -1.90 -13.91
CA LYS A 150 -3.97 -3.25 -14.33
C LYS A 150 -3.22 -4.36 -13.58
N LYS A 151 -2.00 -4.07 -13.11
CA LYS A 151 -1.18 -4.97 -12.28
C LYS A 151 -1.52 -4.88 -10.79
N ASP A 152 -2.54 -4.14 -10.40
CA ASP A 152 -2.94 -3.89 -9.01
C ASP A 152 -1.79 -3.30 -8.13
N ILE A 153 -0.86 -2.55 -8.73
CA ILE A 153 0.21 -1.84 -8.03
C ILE A 153 -0.26 -0.46 -7.59
N LEU A 154 -0.98 0.22 -8.47
CA LEU A 154 -1.57 1.53 -8.22
C LEU A 154 -3.10 1.46 -8.27
N ASP A 155 -3.75 2.36 -7.54
CA ASP A 155 -5.18 2.66 -7.66
C ASP A 155 -5.38 4.10 -8.13
N SER A 156 -6.50 4.36 -8.77
CA SER A 156 -6.89 5.72 -9.17
C SER A 156 -8.34 5.95 -8.79
N LYS A 157 -8.55 6.74 -7.74
CA LYS A 157 -9.88 7.14 -7.25
C LYS A 157 -10.03 8.64 -7.34
N SER A 158 -11.09 9.10 -8.00
CA SER A 158 -11.40 10.54 -8.13
C SER A 158 -10.24 11.39 -8.66
N GLY A 159 -9.34 10.81 -9.47
CA GLY A 159 -8.16 11.48 -10.03
C GLY A 159 -6.92 11.47 -9.13
N GLU A 160 -7.02 10.95 -7.92
CA GLU A 160 -5.87 10.70 -7.05
C GLU A 160 -5.29 9.31 -7.33
N ILE A 161 -3.96 9.26 -7.41
CA ILE A 161 -3.21 8.02 -7.63
C ILE A 161 -2.56 7.63 -6.31
N SER A 162 -2.78 6.39 -5.87
CA SER A 162 -2.20 5.83 -4.65
C SER A 162 -1.64 4.44 -4.89
N PHE A 163 -0.71 4.01 -4.05
CA PHE A 163 -0.27 2.63 -4.01
C PHE A 163 -1.35 1.75 -3.38
N GLN A 164 -1.55 0.55 -3.93
CA GLN A 164 -2.46 -0.43 -3.33
C GLN A 164 -1.84 -1.08 -2.09
N ASP A 165 -0.53 -1.25 -2.08
CA ASP A 165 0.22 -1.87 -1.00
C ASP A 165 1.08 -0.82 -0.28
N PRO A 166 0.72 -0.44 0.97
CA PRO A 166 1.47 0.56 1.74
C PRO A 166 2.86 0.08 2.17
N ILE A 167 3.09 -1.24 2.27
CA ILE A 167 4.40 -1.78 2.61
C ILE A 167 5.33 -1.73 1.39
N PHE A 168 4.77 -2.01 0.20
CA PHE A 168 5.50 -1.83 -1.06
C PHE A 168 5.87 -0.36 -1.28
N GLU A 169 4.95 0.58 -1.02
CA GLU A 169 5.23 2.02 -1.09
C GLU A 169 6.39 2.41 -0.17
N TYR A 170 6.35 1.95 1.09
CA TYR A 170 7.40 2.22 2.07
C TYR A 170 8.76 1.66 1.59
N TRP A 171 8.78 0.40 1.15
CA TRP A 171 9.97 -0.26 0.63
C TRP A 171 10.54 0.45 -0.60
N LEU A 172 9.70 0.86 -1.56
CA LEU A 172 10.14 1.62 -2.73
C LEU A 172 10.82 2.92 -2.32
N ARG A 173 10.25 3.64 -1.37
CA ARG A 173 10.78 4.93 -0.91
C ARG A 173 12.13 4.78 -0.21
N HIS A 174 12.21 3.88 0.76
CA HIS A 174 13.35 3.85 1.69
C HIS A 174 14.44 2.87 1.29
N ASP A 175 14.09 1.73 0.67
CA ASP A 175 15.05 0.68 0.36
C ASP A 175 15.45 0.67 -1.11
N TYR A 176 14.50 0.88 -2.03
CA TYR A 176 14.76 0.78 -3.46
C TYR A 176 15.28 2.09 -4.07
N TYR A 177 14.57 3.22 -3.87
CA TYR A 177 14.97 4.53 -4.39
C TYR A 177 15.75 5.38 -3.39
N GLN A 178 15.75 5.05 -2.09
CA GLN A 178 16.49 5.73 -1.00
C GLN A 178 16.20 7.24 -0.93
N LEU A 179 14.90 7.60 -0.90
CA LEU A 179 14.39 8.97 -0.87
C LEU A 179 14.08 9.46 0.55
#